data_2565c131355a390f3d678255e8a31cb1
#
_entry.id   2565c131355a390f3d678255e8a31cb1
#
_cell.length_a   1.000
_cell.length_b   1.000
_cell.length_c   1.000
_cell.angle_alpha   90.00
_cell.angle_beta   90.00
_cell.angle_gamma   90.00
#
_symmetry.space_group_name_H-M   'P 1'
#
loop_
_entity.id
_entity.type
_entity.pdbx_description
1 polymer ?
#
loop_
_entity_poly.entity_id
_entity_poly.type
_entity_poly.pdbx_seq_one_letter_code
_entity_poly.pdbx_strand_id
1 'polypeptide(L)'
;VKKSPTLDLSPLSVPDLLCTSQLTSDDIERLFATTRTLKANRDAHNETLKHKRLAMIFEKDSLRTRFTFDIGMQDLGGSVVFMDHRDARLGSRESVKDVAKNLERWVSAIVAR
;
A
#
# COMPACT_ATOMS: atom_id res chain seq x y z
N VAL A 1 -9.30 26.68 13.28
CA VAL A 1 -9.13 25.32 12.74
C VAL A 1 -7.65 25.11 12.47
N LYS A 2 -6.98 24.27 13.29
CA LYS A 2 -5.59 23.90 13.02
C LYS A 2 -5.56 23.11 11.71
N LYS A 3 -4.97 23.70 10.68
CA LYS A 3 -4.73 23.02 9.40
C LYS A 3 -3.84 21.80 9.67
N SER A 4 -4.29 20.60 9.34
CA SER A 4 -3.47 19.40 9.45
C SER A 4 -2.16 19.60 8.68
N PRO A 5 -1.02 19.16 9.21
CA PRO A 5 0.23 19.28 8.51
C PRO A 5 0.13 18.57 7.15
N THR A 6 0.60 19.21 6.11
CA THR A 6 0.57 18.64 4.76
C THR A 6 1.61 17.51 4.66
N LEU A 7 1.19 16.36 4.12
CA LEU A 7 2.12 15.29 3.79
C LEU A 7 2.99 15.67 2.60
N ASP A 8 4.28 15.41 2.68
CA ASP A 8 5.15 15.45 1.52
C ASP A 8 4.99 14.16 0.72
N LEU A 9 4.28 14.25 -0.41
CA LEU A 9 4.01 13.17 -1.34
C LEU A 9 4.92 13.23 -2.58
N SER A 10 6.00 14.02 -2.54
CA SER A 10 6.98 14.06 -3.62
C SER A 10 7.59 12.68 -3.85
N PRO A 11 7.86 12.29 -5.11
CA PRO A 11 8.53 11.03 -5.40
C PRO A 11 9.85 10.88 -4.64
N LEU A 12 10.22 9.66 -4.31
CA LEU A 12 11.55 9.34 -3.81
C LEU A 12 12.59 9.52 -4.94
N SER A 13 13.85 9.56 -4.58
CA SER A 13 14.97 9.69 -5.55
C SER A 13 15.10 8.50 -6.51
N VAL A 14 14.43 7.38 -6.20
CA VAL A 14 14.44 6.17 -7.01
C VAL A 14 13.05 5.86 -7.54
N PRO A 15 12.91 5.40 -8.80
CA PRO A 15 11.62 5.03 -9.38
C PRO A 15 11.07 3.74 -8.75
N ASP A 16 11.94 2.79 -8.41
CA ASP A 16 11.61 1.50 -7.81
C ASP A 16 12.52 1.25 -6.61
N LEU A 17 11.96 0.81 -5.50
CA LEU A 17 12.71 0.50 -4.29
C LEU A 17 12.92 -1.02 -4.15
N LEU A 18 14.10 -1.49 -4.47
CA LEU A 18 14.49 -2.91 -4.36
C LEU A 18 15.25 -3.21 -3.07
N CYS A 19 15.97 -2.23 -2.53
CA CYS A 19 16.66 -2.34 -1.25
C CYS A 19 16.85 -0.97 -0.61
N THR A 20 16.99 -0.94 0.71
CA THR A 20 17.12 0.31 1.47
C THR A 20 18.39 1.10 1.15
N SER A 21 19.44 0.44 0.66
CA SER A 21 20.68 1.12 0.26
C SER A 21 20.54 2.04 -0.96
N GLN A 22 19.43 1.94 -1.68
CA GLN A 22 19.11 2.85 -2.79
C GLN A 22 18.56 4.20 -2.31
N LEU A 23 18.08 4.29 -1.08
CA LEU A 23 17.54 5.53 -0.52
C LEU A 23 18.65 6.48 -0.13
N THR A 24 18.50 7.75 -0.46
CA THR A 24 19.35 8.82 0.06
C THR A 24 19.01 9.13 1.51
N SER A 25 19.90 9.82 2.22
CA SER A 25 19.62 10.29 3.58
C SER A 25 18.39 11.22 3.61
N ASP A 26 18.22 12.04 2.57
CA ASP A 26 17.04 12.92 2.44
C ASP A 26 15.74 12.11 2.29
N ASP A 27 15.72 11.06 1.46
CA ASP A 27 14.57 10.15 1.33
C ASP A 27 14.19 9.56 2.69
N ILE A 28 15.17 9.10 3.46
CA ILE A 28 14.95 8.48 4.78
C ILE A 28 14.37 9.50 5.76
N GLU A 29 14.93 10.71 5.82
CA GLU A 29 14.42 11.78 6.70
C GLU A 29 12.98 12.17 6.33
N ARG A 30 12.67 12.26 5.05
CA ARG A 30 11.31 12.54 4.56
C ARG A 30 10.32 11.42 4.95
N LEU A 31 10.71 10.16 4.81
CA LEU A 31 9.90 9.02 5.23
C LEU A 31 9.65 9.05 6.74
N PHE A 32 10.65 9.38 7.56
CA PHE A 32 10.47 9.53 9.00
C PHE A 32 9.57 10.71 9.36
N ALA A 33 9.72 11.85 8.68
CA ALA A 33 8.86 13.01 8.90
C ALA A 33 7.39 12.70 8.55
N THR A 34 7.14 12.05 7.42
CA THR A 34 5.82 11.59 7.00
C THR A 34 5.23 10.61 8.02
N THR A 35 6.02 9.65 8.48
CA THR A 35 5.60 8.68 9.50
C THR A 35 5.21 9.37 10.81
N ARG A 36 6.01 10.31 11.29
CA ARG A 36 5.70 11.09 12.51
C ARG A 36 4.38 11.87 12.36
N THR A 37 4.16 12.49 11.21
CA THR A 37 2.94 13.24 10.91
C THR A 37 1.71 12.34 10.94
N LEU A 38 1.76 11.19 10.28
CA LEU A 38 0.66 10.22 10.25
C LEU A 38 0.38 9.64 11.64
N LYS A 39 1.42 9.30 12.41
CA LYS A 39 1.25 8.77 13.77
C LYS A 39 0.67 9.79 14.76
N ALA A 40 0.97 11.07 14.59
CA ALA A 40 0.47 12.13 15.46
C ALA A 40 -1.04 12.37 15.29
N ASN A 41 -1.58 12.15 14.09
CA ASN A 41 -3.01 12.30 13.82
C ASN A 41 -3.43 11.38 12.66
N ARG A 42 -3.84 10.16 12.97
CA ARG A 42 -4.19 9.12 11.99
C ARG A 42 -5.37 9.52 11.12
N ASP A 43 -6.36 10.21 11.68
CA ASP A 43 -7.61 10.54 10.99
C ASP A 43 -7.48 11.77 10.07
N ALA A 44 -6.39 12.54 10.20
CA ALA A 44 -6.23 13.80 9.47
C ALA A 44 -5.98 13.64 7.96
N HIS A 45 -5.66 12.44 7.52
CA HIS A 45 -5.23 12.16 6.14
C HIS A 45 -6.10 11.12 5.42
N ASN A 46 -7.33 10.93 5.89
CA ASN A 46 -8.28 9.94 5.38
C ASN A 46 -8.82 10.18 3.95
N GLU A 47 -8.34 11.21 3.28
CA GLU A 47 -8.65 11.50 1.87
C GLU A 47 -7.45 11.25 0.93
N THR A 48 -6.26 10.93 1.50
CA THR A 48 -5.01 10.80 0.73
C THR A 48 -5.06 9.69 -0.31
N LEU A 49 -5.65 8.54 0.03
CA LEU A 49 -5.82 7.40 -0.86
C LEU A 49 -7.28 7.16 -1.26
N LYS A 50 -8.11 8.19 -1.18
CA LYS A 50 -9.51 8.12 -1.60
C LYS A 50 -9.62 7.58 -3.03
N HIS A 51 -10.53 6.64 -3.23
CA HIS A 51 -10.73 5.90 -4.48
C HIS A 51 -9.56 5.01 -4.92
N LYS A 52 -8.51 4.87 -4.12
CA LYS A 52 -7.46 3.89 -4.37
C LYS A 52 -7.83 2.53 -3.77
N ARG A 53 -7.53 1.47 -4.50
CA ARG A 53 -7.80 0.09 -4.12
C ARG A 53 -6.52 -0.70 -4.09
N LEU A 54 -6.34 -1.48 -3.04
CA LEU A 54 -5.21 -2.39 -2.88
C LEU A 54 -5.69 -3.84 -2.95
N ALA A 55 -5.17 -4.63 -3.87
CA ALA A 55 -5.33 -6.08 -3.84
C ALA A 55 -4.21 -6.69 -2.99
N MET A 56 -4.58 -7.56 -2.05
CA MET A 56 -3.62 -8.34 -1.27
C MET A 56 -3.78 -9.82 -1.63
N ILE A 57 -2.72 -10.41 -2.18
CA ILE A 57 -2.70 -11.80 -2.66
C ILE A 57 -1.65 -12.54 -1.85
N PHE A 58 -2.09 -13.41 -0.95
CA PHE A 58 -1.21 -14.14 -0.05
C PHE A 58 -1.30 -15.64 -0.30
N GLU A 59 -0.20 -16.25 -0.70
CA GLU A 59 -0.05 -17.71 -0.74
C GLU A 59 0.30 -18.30 0.63
N LYS A 60 0.81 -17.47 1.54
CA LYS A 60 1.08 -17.83 2.94
C LYS A 60 0.38 -16.83 3.85
N ASP A 61 -0.22 -17.36 4.90
CA ASP A 61 -0.84 -16.54 5.93
C ASP A 61 0.15 -15.56 6.54
N SER A 62 -0.29 -14.33 6.72
CA SER A 62 0.49 -13.28 7.36
C SER A 62 -0.42 -12.32 8.09
N LEU A 63 -0.54 -12.51 9.39
CA LEU A 63 -1.35 -11.66 10.24
C LEU A 63 -0.86 -10.20 10.22
N ARG A 64 0.42 -10.00 10.54
CA ARG A 64 0.99 -8.64 10.66
C ARG A 64 0.94 -7.87 9.36
N THR A 65 1.41 -8.46 8.26
CA THR A 65 1.40 -7.81 6.94
C THR A 65 -0.02 -7.48 6.51
N ARG A 66 -0.96 -8.41 6.68
CA ARG A 66 -2.37 -8.20 6.34
C ARG A 66 -2.95 -7.01 7.11
N PHE A 67 -2.85 -7.02 8.44
CA PHE A 67 -3.39 -5.95 9.26
C PHE A 67 -2.74 -4.61 8.99
N THR A 68 -1.41 -4.57 8.82
CA THR A 68 -0.69 -3.32 8.57
C THR A 68 -1.14 -2.64 7.28
N PHE A 69 -1.23 -3.39 6.19
CA PHE A 69 -1.69 -2.82 4.92
C PHE A 69 -3.18 -2.49 4.93
N ASP A 70 -4.02 -3.35 5.50
CA ASP A 70 -5.48 -3.15 5.53
C ASP A 70 -5.82 -1.90 6.36
N ILE A 71 -5.34 -1.80 7.58
CA ILE A 71 -5.57 -0.65 8.45
C ILE A 71 -4.94 0.61 7.88
N GLY A 72 -3.71 0.53 7.36
CA GLY A 72 -3.04 1.68 6.74
C GLY A 72 -3.80 2.24 5.53
N MET A 73 -4.36 1.38 4.69
CA MET A 73 -5.22 1.80 3.58
C MET A 73 -6.50 2.49 4.08
N GLN A 74 -7.16 1.92 5.10
CA GLN A 74 -8.38 2.50 5.68
C GLN A 74 -8.09 3.87 6.33
N ASP A 75 -7.04 4.00 7.12
CA ASP A 75 -6.64 5.26 7.76
C ASP A 75 -6.38 6.37 6.73
N LEU A 76 -5.93 6.01 5.53
CA LEU A 76 -5.67 6.96 4.44
C LEU A 76 -6.87 7.12 3.47
N GLY A 77 -8.01 6.47 3.74
CA GLY A 77 -9.25 6.59 2.96
C GLY A 77 -9.32 5.68 1.74
N GLY A 78 -8.40 4.74 1.60
CA GLY A 78 -8.43 3.70 0.57
C GLY A 78 -9.24 2.47 0.96
N SER A 79 -9.26 1.48 0.09
CA SER A 79 -9.92 0.21 0.33
C SER A 79 -9.02 -0.97 -0.03
N VAL A 80 -9.31 -2.14 0.56
CA VAL A 80 -8.54 -3.36 0.37
C VAL A 80 -9.45 -4.49 -0.10
N VAL A 81 -8.95 -5.28 -1.04
CA VAL A 81 -9.50 -6.58 -1.41
C VAL A 81 -8.46 -7.63 -1.06
N PHE A 82 -8.80 -8.50 -0.13
CA PHE A 82 -7.92 -9.60 0.28
C PHE A 82 -8.31 -10.89 -0.43
N MET A 83 -7.31 -11.58 -0.97
CA MET A 83 -7.45 -12.88 -1.61
C MET A 83 -6.59 -13.92 -0.88
N ASP A 84 -7.25 -14.89 -0.25
CA ASP A 84 -6.60 -16.01 0.42
C ASP A 84 -6.04 -17.00 -0.62
N HIS A 85 -4.94 -17.68 -0.30
CA HIS A 85 -4.34 -18.71 -1.15
C HIS A 85 -5.31 -19.86 -1.48
N ARG A 86 -6.29 -20.12 -0.63
CA ARG A 86 -7.32 -21.15 -0.84
C ARG A 86 -8.30 -20.75 -1.94
N ASP A 87 -8.57 -19.46 -2.06
CA ASP A 87 -9.47 -18.89 -3.06
C ASP A 87 -8.72 -18.52 -4.34
N ALA A 88 -7.45 -18.15 -4.19
CA ALA A 88 -6.56 -17.72 -5.26
C ALA A 88 -5.53 -18.79 -5.59
N ARG A 89 -5.95 -19.95 -6.05
CA ARG A 89 -5.04 -20.88 -6.74
C ARG A 89 -4.66 -20.26 -8.09
N LEU A 90 -3.82 -19.23 -8.03
CA LEU A 90 -3.28 -18.61 -9.22
C LEU A 90 -2.67 -19.66 -10.14
N GLY A 91 -3.12 -19.69 -11.39
CA GLY A 91 -2.65 -20.66 -12.37
C GLY A 91 -3.41 -21.98 -12.43
N SER A 92 -4.39 -22.25 -11.56
CA SER A 92 -5.16 -23.50 -11.61
C SER A 92 -6.47 -23.39 -12.38
N ARG A 93 -7.20 -22.28 -12.28
CA ARG A 93 -8.43 -22.01 -13.03
C ARG A 93 -8.20 -21.04 -14.16
N GLU A 94 -7.41 -19.99 -13.91
CA GLU A 94 -7.06 -18.96 -14.86
C GLU A 94 -5.54 -18.79 -14.88
N SER A 95 -4.98 -18.36 -16.01
CA SER A 95 -3.56 -18.04 -16.07
C SER A 95 -3.24 -16.85 -15.18
N VAL A 96 -2.05 -16.84 -14.57
CA VAL A 96 -1.55 -15.70 -13.79
C VAL A 96 -1.60 -14.41 -14.61
N LYS A 97 -1.33 -14.51 -15.91
CA LYS A 97 -1.38 -13.38 -16.86
C LYS A 97 -2.78 -12.79 -16.96
N ASP A 98 -3.82 -13.61 -17.03
CA ASP A 98 -5.20 -13.13 -17.17
C ASP A 98 -5.68 -12.49 -15.87
N VAL A 99 -5.35 -13.10 -14.73
CA VAL A 99 -5.61 -12.50 -13.41
C VAL A 99 -4.91 -11.15 -13.28
N ALA A 100 -3.64 -11.05 -13.65
CA ALA A 100 -2.89 -9.78 -13.58
C ALA A 100 -3.51 -8.68 -14.45
N LYS A 101 -3.95 -9.02 -15.67
CA LYS A 101 -4.62 -8.07 -16.56
C LYS A 101 -5.97 -7.59 -16.03
N ASN A 102 -6.70 -8.43 -15.34
CA ASN A 102 -7.94 -8.03 -14.70
C ASN A 102 -7.66 -7.10 -13.50
N LEU A 103 -6.71 -7.48 -12.65
CA LEU A 103 -6.32 -6.66 -11.49
C LEU A 103 -5.81 -5.28 -11.90
N GLU A 104 -5.04 -5.18 -12.99
CA GLU A 104 -4.55 -3.91 -13.53
C GLU A 104 -5.68 -2.89 -13.77
N ARG A 105 -6.88 -3.36 -14.15
CA ARG A 105 -8.05 -2.51 -14.38
C ARG A 105 -8.84 -2.18 -13.12
N TRP A 106 -8.74 -2.98 -12.08
CA TRP A 106 -9.60 -2.88 -10.91
C TRP A 106 -8.94 -2.24 -9.70
N VAL A 107 -7.62 -2.37 -9.59
CA VAL A 107 -6.89 -1.92 -8.41
C VAL A 107 -5.76 -0.95 -8.75
N SER A 108 -5.34 -0.18 -7.76
CA SER A 108 -4.27 0.82 -7.91
C SER A 108 -2.90 0.24 -7.57
N ALA A 109 -2.87 -0.80 -6.74
CA ALA A 109 -1.65 -1.48 -6.31
C ALA A 109 -1.94 -2.92 -5.90
N ILE A 110 -0.88 -3.74 -5.84
CA ILE A 110 -0.93 -5.13 -5.42
C ILE A 110 0.15 -5.37 -4.37
N VAL A 111 -0.21 -6.04 -3.29
CA VAL A 111 0.73 -6.64 -2.34
C VAL A 111 0.64 -8.15 -2.48
N ALA A 112 1.75 -8.79 -2.81
CA ALA A 112 1.83 -10.23 -2.99
C ALA A 112 2.80 -10.87 -1.98
N ARG A 113 2.45 -12.03 -1.49
CA ARG A 113 3.29 -12.83 -0.60
C ARG A 113 3.13 -14.33 -0.84
#